data_f1b6e5c56396511f62c48ec55c933c14
#
_entry.id   f1b6e5c56396511f62c48ec55c933c14
#
_cell.length_a   1.000
_cell.length_b   1.000
_cell.length_c   1.000
_cell.angle_alpha   90.00
_cell.angle_beta   90.00
_cell.angle_gamma   90.00
#
_symmetry.space_group_name_H-M   'P 1'
#
loop_
_entity.id
_entity.type
_entity.pdbx_description
1 polymer ?
#
loop_
_entity_poly.entity_id
_entity_poly.type
_entity_poly.pdbx_seq_one_letter_code
_entity_poly.pdbx_strand_id
1 'polypeptide(L)'
;MERDVPWEDSKWMQSRAARPLRLLAEYVEPRDRLEKEGVHDTIVFFGSARLEADHPDALVAAELAERLTTWAITKQEDGGGTRPDGSQRFYITSGGGPGVMEAANRGARLAGGRSVGLGIELPTEEGLNEEISPELALNFRYFAMRKFWFVYLAKAIICFPGGYGTLDELFEVLTLLQTRKIQRPLPIYLWNSNWWNEIINWDLMLENGTISADDINFFEIHDDLDEMCTAIITHLAGLPDAPAPAP
;
A
#
# COMPACT_ATOMS: atom_id res chain seq x y z
N MET A 1 -20.58 26.64 -35.53
CA MET A 1 -19.80 25.46 -35.12
C MET A 1 -19.56 25.63 -33.63
N GLU A 2 -20.36 24.90 -32.85
CA GLU A 2 -20.18 24.86 -31.39
C GLU A 2 -18.86 24.15 -31.11
N ARG A 3 -17.98 24.77 -30.35
CA ARG A 3 -16.71 24.14 -29.94
C ARG A 3 -16.88 23.68 -28.51
N ASP A 4 -16.53 22.42 -28.25
CA ASP A 4 -16.52 21.86 -26.91
C ASP A 4 -15.60 22.67 -25.99
N VAL A 5 -15.95 22.78 -24.73
CA VAL A 5 -15.04 23.35 -23.73
C VAL A 5 -13.82 22.42 -23.56
N PRO A 6 -12.63 22.96 -23.25
CA PRO A 6 -11.39 22.19 -23.33
C PRO A 6 -11.36 20.86 -22.53
N TRP A 7 -12.04 20.80 -21.38
CA TRP A 7 -12.10 19.56 -20.56
C TRP A 7 -13.05 18.48 -21.14
N GLU A 8 -13.95 18.82 -22.08
CA GLU A 8 -14.81 17.88 -22.79
C GLU A 8 -14.18 17.40 -24.10
N ASP A 9 -13.17 18.12 -24.62
CA ASP A 9 -12.39 17.68 -25.77
C ASP A 9 -11.46 16.51 -25.37
N SER A 10 -11.96 15.29 -25.49
CA SER A 10 -11.22 14.08 -25.12
C SER A 10 -9.93 13.90 -25.94
N LYS A 11 -9.90 14.35 -27.20
CA LYS A 11 -8.70 14.29 -28.03
C LYS A 11 -7.61 15.23 -27.51
N TRP A 12 -7.97 16.45 -27.14
CA TRP A 12 -7.05 17.38 -26.53
C TRP A 12 -6.62 16.92 -25.14
N MET A 13 -7.56 16.43 -24.32
CA MET A 13 -7.27 15.89 -22.97
C MET A 13 -6.31 14.69 -23.01
N GLN A 14 -6.26 13.90 -24.09
CA GLN A 14 -5.28 12.84 -24.30
C GLN A 14 -3.96 13.34 -24.91
N SER A 15 -3.87 14.61 -25.31
CA SER A 15 -2.69 15.19 -25.91
C SER A 15 -1.56 15.35 -24.89
N ARG A 16 -0.35 15.60 -25.42
CA ARG A 16 0.84 15.90 -24.60
C ARG A 16 0.67 17.22 -23.81
N ALA A 17 -0.01 18.20 -24.37
CA ALA A 17 -0.26 19.49 -23.74
C ALA A 17 -1.14 19.38 -22.48
N ALA A 18 -2.11 18.47 -22.45
CA ALA A 18 -3.00 18.24 -21.30
C ALA A 18 -2.41 17.33 -20.21
N ARG A 19 -1.16 16.85 -20.35
CA ARG A 19 -0.50 16.00 -19.34
C ARG A 19 -0.53 16.59 -17.91
N PRO A 20 -0.27 17.87 -17.68
CA PRO A 20 -0.35 18.45 -16.33
C PRO A 20 -1.73 18.31 -15.69
N LEU A 21 -2.81 18.46 -16.48
CA LEU A 21 -4.17 18.30 -15.98
C LEU A 21 -4.47 16.85 -15.59
N ARG A 22 -3.97 15.87 -16.37
CA ARG A 22 -4.13 14.46 -16.02
C ARG A 22 -3.35 14.08 -14.76
N LEU A 23 -2.13 14.61 -14.56
CA LEU A 23 -1.37 14.43 -13.31
C LEU A 23 -2.12 15.01 -12.12
N LEU A 24 -2.70 16.20 -12.29
CA LEU A 24 -3.51 16.83 -11.24
C LEU A 24 -4.80 16.03 -10.97
N ALA A 25 -5.43 15.47 -11.99
CA ALA A 25 -6.60 14.62 -11.84
C ALA A 25 -6.27 13.36 -11.01
N GLU A 26 -5.10 12.73 -11.23
CA GLU A 26 -4.64 11.56 -10.45
C GLU A 26 -4.19 11.92 -9.02
N TYR A 27 -4.10 13.19 -8.68
CA TYR A 27 -3.95 13.65 -7.31
C TYR A 27 -5.31 13.96 -6.66
N VAL A 28 -6.17 14.71 -7.36
CA VAL A 28 -7.40 15.26 -6.77
C VAL A 28 -8.50 14.21 -6.66
N GLU A 29 -8.72 13.40 -7.71
CA GLU A 29 -9.80 12.40 -7.73
C GLU A 29 -9.59 11.28 -6.71
N PRO A 30 -8.39 10.66 -6.60
CA PRO A 30 -8.15 9.66 -5.56
C PRO A 30 -8.31 10.23 -4.14
N ARG A 31 -7.87 11.46 -3.91
CA ARG A 31 -8.06 12.14 -2.63
C ARG A 31 -9.55 12.28 -2.28
N ASP A 32 -10.32 12.86 -3.17
CA ASP A 32 -11.76 13.07 -2.97
C ASP A 32 -12.51 11.76 -2.72
N ARG A 33 -12.16 10.71 -3.48
CA ARG A 33 -12.76 9.37 -3.35
C ARG A 33 -12.40 8.71 -2.02
N LEU A 34 -11.12 8.69 -1.65
CA LEU A 34 -10.66 8.09 -0.40
C LEU A 34 -11.24 8.83 0.82
N GLU A 35 -11.32 10.15 0.77
CA GLU A 35 -11.95 10.97 1.82
C GLU A 35 -13.45 10.66 1.95
N LYS A 36 -14.20 10.58 0.86
CA LYS A 36 -15.63 10.22 0.85
C LYS A 36 -15.90 8.83 1.40
N GLU A 37 -15.00 7.89 1.10
CA GLU A 37 -15.09 6.51 1.56
C GLU A 37 -14.52 6.31 2.97
N GLY A 38 -14.04 7.37 3.62
CA GLY A 38 -13.51 7.34 4.98
C GLY A 38 -12.15 6.67 5.11
N VAL A 39 -11.39 6.53 4.02
CA VAL A 39 -10.04 5.94 4.02
C VAL A 39 -9.01 6.99 4.40
N HIS A 40 -8.45 6.90 5.61
CA HIS A 40 -7.43 7.84 6.11
C HIS A 40 -6.14 7.14 6.53
N ASP A 41 -6.20 5.86 6.86
CA ASP A 41 -5.07 5.08 7.33
C ASP A 41 -5.02 3.76 6.55
N THR A 42 -3.86 3.43 5.97
CA THR A 42 -3.69 2.21 5.17
C THR A 42 -2.54 1.35 5.69
N ILE A 43 -2.65 0.05 5.45
CA ILE A 43 -1.59 -0.94 5.58
C ILE A 43 -1.29 -1.43 4.18
N VAL A 44 -0.09 -1.15 3.68
CA VAL A 44 0.27 -1.42 2.29
C VAL A 44 0.95 -2.78 2.17
N PHE A 45 0.48 -3.58 1.23
CA PHE A 45 1.04 -4.88 0.88
C PHE A 45 1.71 -4.81 -0.50
N PHE A 46 3.00 -5.05 -0.52
CA PHE A 46 3.79 -5.24 -1.74
C PHE A 46 4.26 -6.68 -1.87
N GLY A 47 4.32 -7.20 -3.08
CA GLY A 47 4.77 -8.55 -3.36
C GLY A 47 4.62 -8.92 -4.82
N SER A 48 5.01 -10.12 -5.17
CA SER A 48 4.98 -10.63 -6.54
C SER A 48 3.56 -10.75 -7.10
N ALA A 49 3.36 -10.27 -8.32
CA ALA A 49 2.16 -10.53 -9.11
C ALA A 49 2.15 -11.93 -9.75
N ARG A 50 3.23 -12.72 -9.61
CA ARG A 50 3.42 -13.99 -10.32
C ARG A 50 3.30 -15.22 -9.43
N LEU A 51 3.08 -15.03 -8.12
CA LEU A 51 2.86 -16.16 -7.22
C LEU A 51 1.42 -16.67 -7.39
N GLU A 52 1.29 -17.97 -7.53
CA GLU A 52 -0.01 -18.64 -7.59
C GLU A 52 -0.73 -18.54 -6.24
N ALA A 53 -2.05 -18.70 -6.27
CA ALA A 53 -2.89 -18.51 -5.07
C ALA A 53 -2.60 -19.50 -3.93
N ASP A 54 -2.01 -20.66 -4.24
CA ASP A 54 -1.59 -21.71 -3.31
C ASP A 54 -0.12 -21.60 -2.87
N HIS A 55 0.61 -20.61 -3.39
CA HIS A 55 1.99 -20.38 -2.97
C HIS A 55 2.05 -20.01 -1.47
N PRO A 56 2.99 -20.59 -0.68
CA PRO A 56 3.07 -20.32 0.76
C PRO A 56 3.05 -18.84 1.12
N ASP A 57 3.82 -18.00 0.45
CA ASP A 57 3.87 -16.56 0.71
C ASP A 57 2.54 -15.86 0.37
N ALA A 58 1.80 -16.32 -0.65
CA ALA A 58 0.47 -15.78 -0.98
C ALA A 58 -0.58 -16.17 0.08
N LEU A 59 -0.51 -17.39 0.61
CA LEU A 59 -1.37 -17.84 1.69
C LEU A 59 -1.11 -17.04 2.96
N VAL A 60 0.15 -16.82 3.31
CA VAL A 60 0.52 -15.98 4.47
C VAL A 60 0.05 -14.53 4.28
N ALA A 61 0.19 -13.97 3.07
CA ALA A 61 -0.29 -12.61 2.80
C ALA A 61 -1.81 -12.49 2.99
N ALA A 62 -2.58 -13.48 2.53
CA ALA A 62 -4.02 -13.51 2.72
C ALA A 62 -4.38 -13.62 4.21
N GLU A 63 -3.76 -14.55 4.95
CA GLU A 63 -4.02 -14.74 6.36
C GLU A 63 -3.64 -13.52 7.21
N LEU A 64 -2.47 -12.91 6.94
CA LEU A 64 -2.07 -11.68 7.62
C LEU A 64 -3.06 -10.54 7.36
N ALA A 65 -3.48 -10.35 6.11
CA ALA A 65 -4.46 -9.33 5.75
C ALA A 65 -5.82 -9.57 6.39
N GLU A 66 -6.27 -10.83 6.49
CA GLU A 66 -7.50 -11.22 7.18
C GLU A 66 -7.44 -10.90 8.68
N ARG A 67 -6.34 -11.26 9.36
CA ARG A 67 -6.13 -10.98 10.78
C ARG A 67 -6.07 -9.49 11.08
N LEU A 68 -5.31 -8.73 10.30
CA LEU A 68 -5.19 -7.28 10.44
C LEU A 68 -6.53 -6.58 10.18
N THR A 69 -7.28 -7.02 9.17
CA THR A 69 -8.61 -6.49 8.88
C THR A 69 -9.61 -6.83 9.96
N THR A 70 -9.61 -8.06 10.45
CA THR A 70 -10.47 -8.49 11.60
C THR A 70 -10.22 -7.59 12.80
N TRP A 71 -8.96 -7.32 13.13
CA TRP A 71 -8.62 -6.37 14.18
C TRP A 71 -9.09 -4.94 13.85
N ALA A 72 -8.92 -4.47 12.62
CA ALA A 72 -9.27 -3.09 12.19
C ALA A 72 -10.78 -2.80 12.15
N ILE A 73 -11.64 -3.83 12.09
CA ILE A 73 -13.11 -3.69 12.10
C ILE A 73 -13.73 -4.11 13.43
N THR A 74 -12.95 -4.68 14.36
CA THR A 74 -13.45 -5.12 15.66
C THR A 74 -13.20 -4.04 16.72
N LYS A 75 -14.27 -3.58 17.36
CA LYS A 75 -14.16 -2.61 18.45
C LYS A 75 -13.49 -3.27 19.64
N GLN A 76 -12.42 -2.64 20.15
CA GLN A 76 -11.69 -3.11 21.31
C GLN A 76 -11.84 -2.14 22.47
N GLU A 77 -11.92 -2.68 23.72
CA GLU A 77 -12.09 -1.88 24.93
C GLU A 77 -10.85 -1.03 25.27
N ASP A 78 -9.65 -1.51 24.88
CA ASP A 78 -8.35 -0.91 25.23
C ASP A 78 -7.74 -0.02 24.13
N GLY A 79 -8.57 0.52 23.25
CA GLY A 79 -8.12 1.29 22.08
C GLY A 79 -7.66 0.34 20.99
N GLY A 80 -8.16 0.44 19.80
CA GLY A 80 -7.80 -0.55 18.84
C GLY A 80 -8.26 -0.26 17.43
N GLY A 81 -8.43 -1.26 16.65
CA GLY A 81 -8.54 -1.26 15.22
C GLY A 81 -9.69 -0.44 14.59
N THR A 82 -10.69 0.04 15.33
CA THR A 82 -11.77 0.86 14.78
C THR A 82 -11.65 2.33 15.15
N ARG A 83 -12.35 3.18 14.41
CA ARG A 83 -12.58 4.57 14.79
C ARG A 83 -13.58 4.70 15.93
N PRO A 84 -13.68 5.88 16.57
CA PRO A 84 -14.66 6.10 17.64
C PRO A 84 -16.12 5.86 17.21
N ASP A 85 -16.45 6.08 15.94
CA ASP A 85 -17.77 5.80 15.36
C ASP A 85 -18.01 4.31 15.03
N GLY A 86 -17.00 3.46 15.24
CA GLY A 86 -17.04 2.04 14.93
C GLY A 86 -16.72 1.68 13.49
N SER A 87 -16.37 2.64 12.64
CA SER A 87 -15.95 2.35 11.27
C SER A 87 -14.55 1.76 11.21
N GLN A 88 -14.24 1.06 10.10
CA GLN A 88 -12.91 0.53 9.81
C GLN A 88 -11.87 1.65 9.83
N ARG A 89 -10.77 1.47 10.54
CA ARG A 89 -9.70 2.47 10.63
C ARG A 89 -8.59 2.22 9.62
N PHE A 90 -8.07 1.00 9.58
CA PHE A 90 -6.94 0.64 8.72
C PHE A 90 -7.42 -0.20 7.55
N TYR A 91 -7.09 0.23 6.34
CA TYR A 91 -7.49 -0.44 5.11
C TYR A 91 -6.28 -1.15 4.49
N ILE A 92 -6.43 -2.44 4.20
CA ILE A 92 -5.44 -3.15 3.39
C ILE A 92 -5.39 -2.49 2.01
N THR A 93 -4.19 -2.16 1.57
CA THR A 93 -3.95 -1.51 0.27
C THR A 93 -2.91 -2.28 -0.50
N SER A 94 -3.18 -2.54 -1.76
CA SER A 94 -2.26 -3.22 -2.68
C SER A 94 -2.22 -2.53 -4.04
N GLY A 95 -1.32 -3.01 -4.91
CA GLY A 95 -1.28 -2.58 -6.31
C GLY A 95 -2.44 -3.07 -7.17
N GLY A 96 -3.35 -3.86 -6.61
CA GLY A 96 -4.56 -4.32 -7.27
C GLY A 96 -4.36 -5.39 -8.34
N GLY A 97 -3.14 -5.85 -8.59
CA GLY A 97 -2.84 -6.94 -9.51
C GLY A 97 -3.06 -8.32 -8.89
N PRO A 98 -2.67 -9.39 -9.59
CA PRO A 98 -2.75 -10.77 -9.11
C PRO A 98 -1.70 -11.10 -8.03
N GLY A 99 -1.61 -12.36 -7.63
CA GLY A 99 -0.61 -12.90 -6.72
C GLY A 99 -0.75 -12.38 -5.29
N VAL A 100 0.33 -11.89 -4.69
CA VAL A 100 0.32 -11.36 -3.31
C VAL A 100 -0.68 -10.22 -3.14
N MET A 101 -0.85 -9.37 -4.15
CA MET A 101 -1.77 -8.24 -4.11
C MET A 101 -3.23 -8.69 -4.00
N GLU A 102 -3.62 -9.66 -4.83
CA GLU A 102 -4.94 -10.28 -4.79
C GLU A 102 -5.14 -11.04 -3.48
N ALA A 103 -4.14 -11.79 -3.03
CA ALA A 103 -4.18 -12.52 -1.77
C ALA A 103 -4.46 -11.57 -0.58
N ALA A 104 -3.79 -10.41 -0.52
CA ALA A 104 -4.02 -9.42 0.52
C ALA A 104 -5.44 -8.82 0.45
N ASN A 105 -5.93 -8.46 -0.73
CA ASN A 105 -7.30 -7.97 -0.90
C ASN A 105 -8.34 -9.04 -0.53
N ARG A 106 -8.11 -10.30 -0.90
CA ARG A 106 -8.95 -11.44 -0.53
C ARG A 106 -9.02 -11.64 0.98
N GLY A 107 -7.88 -11.56 1.68
CA GLY A 107 -7.84 -11.62 3.14
C GLY A 107 -8.71 -10.56 3.80
N ALA A 108 -8.63 -9.32 3.34
CA ALA A 108 -9.47 -8.24 3.83
C ALA A 108 -10.97 -8.51 3.59
N ARG A 109 -11.34 -9.00 2.41
CA ARG A 109 -12.73 -9.36 2.09
C ARG A 109 -13.25 -10.53 2.95
N LEU A 110 -12.42 -11.55 3.19
CA LEU A 110 -12.78 -12.70 4.03
C LEU A 110 -13.08 -12.29 5.48
N ALA A 111 -12.36 -11.31 5.99
CA ALA A 111 -12.64 -10.70 7.30
C ALA A 111 -13.91 -9.84 7.34
N GLY A 112 -14.54 -9.57 6.19
CA GLY A 112 -15.70 -8.68 6.11
C GLY A 112 -15.36 -7.19 6.07
N GLY A 113 -14.07 -6.84 5.90
CA GLY A 113 -13.61 -5.46 5.74
C GLY A 113 -13.50 -5.04 4.28
N ARG A 114 -13.12 -3.78 4.08
CA ARG A 114 -12.87 -3.20 2.76
C ARG A 114 -11.38 -3.06 2.50
N SER A 115 -10.99 -3.11 1.21
CA SER A 115 -9.60 -2.93 0.79
C SER A 115 -9.48 -1.98 -0.40
N VAL A 116 -8.31 -1.37 -0.56
CA VAL A 116 -7.97 -0.42 -1.62
C VAL A 116 -7.06 -1.08 -2.64
N GLY A 117 -7.36 -0.88 -3.91
CA GLY A 117 -6.49 -1.24 -5.02
C GLY A 117 -5.99 0.00 -5.75
N LEU A 118 -4.66 0.16 -5.83
CA LEU A 118 -4.00 1.24 -6.56
C LEU A 118 -3.35 0.66 -7.83
N GLY A 119 -4.16 0.45 -8.87
CA GLY A 119 -3.72 -0.11 -10.14
C GLY A 119 -2.91 0.86 -10.99
N ILE A 120 -2.26 0.33 -12.01
CA ILE A 120 -1.55 1.08 -13.04
C ILE A 120 -1.98 0.58 -14.41
N GLU A 121 -2.24 1.50 -15.33
CA GLU A 121 -2.53 1.16 -16.72
C GLU A 121 -1.28 0.59 -17.39
N LEU A 122 -1.24 -0.71 -17.61
CA LEU A 122 -0.15 -1.39 -18.31
C LEU A 122 -0.68 -2.04 -19.60
N PRO A 123 0.12 -2.08 -20.68
CA PRO A 123 -0.30 -2.66 -21.95
C PRO A 123 -0.62 -4.15 -21.89
N THR A 124 -0.18 -4.85 -20.86
CA THR A 124 -0.22 -6.31 -20.72
C THR A 124 -1.01 -6.83 -19.53
N GLU A 125 -1.60 -5.96 -18.70
CA GLU A 125 -2.35 -6.37 -17.51
C GLU A 125 -3.87 -6.16 -17.71
N GLU A 126 -4.65 -7.17 -17.31
CA GLU A 126 -6.12 -7.19 -17.38
C GLU A 126 -6.75 -6.59 -16.12
N GLY A 127 -6.58 -5.27 -15.91
CA GLY A 127 -7.34 -4.56 -14.86
C GLY A 127 -6.95 -4.89 -13.42
N LEU A 128 -7.83 -4.52 -12.51
CA LEU A 128 -7.70 -4.76 -11.06
C LEU A 128 -8.34 -6.10 -10.69
N ASN A 129 -7.82 -6.76 -9.64
CA ASN A 129 -8.41 -8.01 -9.14
C ASN A 129 -9.81 -7.76 -8.53
N GLU A 130 -10.66 -8.78 -8.56
CA GLU A 130 -12.07 -8.71 -8.14
C GLU A 130 -12.25 -8.71 -6.60
N GLU A 131 -11.18 -8.87 -5.83
CA GLU A 131 -11.21 -8.90 -4.38
C GLU A 131 -11.20 -7.49 -3.74
N ILE A 132 -10.94 -6.47 -4.55
CA ILE A 132 -10.94 -5.07 -4.13
C ILE A 132 -12.38 -4.56 -3.99
N SER A 133 -12.62 -3.72 -2.97
CA SER A 133 -13.89 -3.01 -2.86
C SER A 133 -14.09 -2.11 -4.08
N PRO A 134 -15.18 -2.25 -4.85
CA PRO A 134 -15.35 -1.56 -6.13
C PRO A 134 -15.19 -0.04 -6.06
N GLU A 135 -15.66 0.59 -4.98
CA GLU A 135 -15.55 2.03 -4.74
C GLU A 135 -14.11 2.47 -4.41
N LEU A 136 -13.25 1.53 -4.01
CA LEU A 136 -11.84 1.74 -3.66
C LEU A 136 -10.86 1.20 -4.71
N ALA A 137 -11.36 0.84 -5.87
CA ALA A 137 -10.57 0.47 -7.03
C ALA A 137 -10.16 1.74 -7.80
N LEU A 138 -8.90 2.13 -7.64
CA LEU A 138 -8.30 3.33 -8.24
C LEU A 138 -7.29 2.91 -9.31
N ASN A 139 -7.33 3.54 -10.48
CA ASN A 139 -6.42 3.21 -11.57
C ASN A 139 -5.62 4.45 -12.00
N PHE A 140 -4.32 4.29 -12.15
CA PHE A 140 -3.37 5.34 -12.47
C PHE A 140 -2.70 5.10 -13.82
N ARG A 141 -2.37 6.15 -14.51
CA ARG A 141 -1.52 6.11 -15.69
C ARG A 141 -0.07 6.47 -15.36
N TYR A 142 0.13 7.27 -14.32
CA TYR A 142 1.46 7.76 -13.94
C TYR A 142 1.97 7.07 -12.68
N PHE A 143 3.08 6.35 -12.80
CA PHE A 143 3.74 5.68 -11.67
C PHE A 143 3.99 6.62 -10.49
N ALA A 144 4.47 7.85 -10.76
CA ALA A 144 4.76 8.81 -9.71
C ALA A 144 3.54 9.14 -8.84
N MET A 145 2.34 9.23 -9.45
CA MET A 145 1.10 9.50 -8.72
C MET A 145 0.64 8.30 -7.91
N ARG A 146 0.73 7.10 -8.49
CA ARG A 146 0.43 5.86 -7.79
C ARG A 146 1.36 5.66 -6.58
N LYS A 147 2.67 5.84 -6.74
CA LYS A 147 3.67 5.75 -5.67
C LYS A 147 3.41 6.75 -4.54
N PHE A 148 3.04 7.98 -4.89
CA PHE A 148 2.63 8.98 -3.91
C PHE A 148 1.48 8.45 -3.03
N TRP A 149 0.43 7.88 -3.64
CA TRP A 149 -0.74 7.40 -2.91
C TRP A 149 -0.47 6.16 -2.06
N PHE A 150 0.44 5.28 -2.46
CA PHE A 150 0.87 4.18 -1.59
C PHE A 150 1.44 4.69 -0.26
N VAL A 151 2.24 5.73 -0.31
CA VAL A 151 2.96 6.23 0.87
C VAL A 151 2.13 7.22 1.68
N TYR A 152 1.30 8.03 1.01
CA TYR A 152 0.62 9.17 1.63
C TYR A 152 -0.23 8.78 2.85
N LEU A 153 -1.05 7.75 2.76
CA LEU A 153 -1.92 7.26 3.83
C LEU A 153 -1.32 6.09 4.61
N ALA A 154 -0.19 5.53 4.21
CA ALA A 154 0.39 4.34 4.82
C ALA A 154 0.74 4.56 6.30
N LYS A 155 0.40 3.60 7.14
CA LYS A 155 0.79 3.53 8.56
C LYS A 155 1.73 2.35 8.84
N ALA A 156 1.73 1.37 7.95
CA ALA A 156 2.69 0.26 7.90
C ALA A 156 2.84 -0.20 6.46
N ILE A 157 4.01 -0.73 6.12
CA ILE A 157 4.29 -1.34 4.83
C ILE A 157 4.77 -2.75 5.05
N ILE A 158 4.20 -3.68 4.30
CA ILE A 158 4.51 -5.10 4.36
C ILE A 158 4.98 -5.53 2.98
N CYS A 159 6.17 -6.12 2.91
CA CYS A 159 6.76 -6.58 1.67
C CYS A 159 6.95 -8.10 1.71
N PHE A 160 6.31 -8.78 0.79
CA PHE A 160 6.51 -10.20 0.49
C PHE A 160 7.53 -10.37 -0.63
N PRO A 161 8.06 -11.59 -0.83
CA PRO A 161 8.91 -11.89 -1.97
C PRO A 161 8.34 -11.37 -3.28
N GLY A 162 9.17 -10.66 -4.07
CA GLY A 162 8.72 -10.07 -5.31
C GLY A 162 9.84 -9.59 -6.22
N GLY A 163 9.49 -9.19 -7.42
CA GLY A 163 10.43 -8.74 -8.43
C GLY A 163 10.71 -7.24 -8.39
N TYR A 164 11.04 -6.68 -9.56
CA TYR A 164 11.45 -5.28 -9.70
C TYR A 164 10.43 -4.29 -9.15
N GLY A 165 9.12 -4.50 -9.37
CA GLY A 165 8.09 -3.59 -8.86
C GLY A 165 8.05 -3.55 -7.32
N THR A 166 8.19 -4.72 -6.67
CA THR A 166 8.24 -4.80 -5.20
C THR A 166 9.49 -4.13 -4.64
N LEU A 167 10.66 -4.37 -5.27
CA LEU A 167 11.92 -3.75 -4.87
C LEU A 167 11.91 -2.23 -5.10
N ASP A 168 11.35 -1.77 -6.20
CA ASP A 168 11.21 -0.35 -6.53
C ASP A 168 10.40 0.40 -5.47
N GLU A 169 9.27 -0.16 -5.02
CA GLU A 169 8.45 0.44 -3.96
C GLU A 169 9.16 0.37 -2.60
N LEU A 170 9.80 -0.75 -2.26
CA LEU A 170 10.55 -0.88 -1.01
C LEU A 170 11.69 0.15 -0.93
N PHE A 171 12.53 0.23 -1.96
CA PHE A 171 13.69 1.13 -1.95
C PHE A 171 13.28 2.60 -2.03
N GLU A 172 12.16 2.93 -2.66
CA GLU A 172 11.62 4.29 -2.59
C GLU A 172 11.29 4.68 -1.15
N VAL A 173 10.56 3.83 -0.42
CA VAL A 173 10.18 4.12 0.97
C VAL A 173 11.40 4.19 1.87
N LEU A 174 12.35 3.25 1.75
CA LEU A 174 13.62 3.30 2.48
C LEU A 174 14.37 4.61 2.21
N THR A 175 14.44 5.05 0.95
CA THR A 175 15.06 6.33 0.57
C THR A 175 14.34 7.52 1.18
N LEU A 176 13.00 7.52 1.20
CA LEU A 176 12.21 8.60 1.80
C LEU A 176 12.39 8.68 3.32
N LEU A 177 12.54 7.56 4.00
CA LEU A 177 12.86 7.49 5.43
C LEU A 177 14.29 7.98 5.70
N GLN A 178 15.28 7.44 4.99
CA GLN A 178 16.70 7.81 5.10
C GLN A 178 16.91 9.31 4.89
N THR A 179 16.28 9.88 3.88
CA THR A 179 16.37 11.32 3.56
C THR A 179 15.45 12.21 4.41
N ARG A 180 14.73 11.63 5.37
CA ARG A 180 13.77 12.32 6.25
C ARG A 180 12.68 13.09 5.49
N LYS A 181 12.33 12.65 4.29
CA LYS A 181 11.15 13.15 3.57
C LYS A 181 9.87 12.66 4.24
N ILE A 182 9.91 11.44 4.81
CA ILE A 182 8.91 10.93 5.73
C ILE A 182 9.46 11.13 7.13
N GLN A 183 8.78 11.94 7.96
CA GLN A 183 9.20 12.23 9.35
C GLN A 183 8.34 11.50 10.39
N ARG A 184 7.18 10.98 9.97
CA ARG A 184 6.33 10.15 10.83
C ARG A 184 6.86 8.73 10.91
N PRO A 185 6.58 7.98 11.99
CA PRO A 185 6.84 6.56 12.03
C PRO A 185 6.13 5.84 10.88
N LEU A 186 6.87 5.06 10.12
CA LEU A 186 6.36 4.22 9.04
C LEU A 186 7.20 2.94 9.01
N PRO A 187 6.87 1.96 9.85
CA PRO A 187 7.61 0.71 9.90
C PRO A 187 7.39 -0.09 8.61
N ILE A 188 8.44 -0.82 8.24
CA ILE A 188 8.44 -1.73 7.11
C ILE A 188 8.67 -3.14 7.65
N TYR A 189 7.83 -4.08 7.26
CA TYR A 189 7.92 -5.48 7.62
C TYR A 189 8.20 -6.32 6.38
N LEU A 190 9.27 -7.08 6.40
CA LEU A 190 9.69 -7.96 5.31
C LEU A 190 9.38 -9.40 5.69
N TRP A 191 8.58 -10.09 4.91
CA TRP A 191 8.25 -11.51 5.10
C TRP A 191 9.24 -12.39 4.37
N ASN A 192 9.74 -13.46 5.01
CA ASN A 192 10.63 -14.49 4.48
C ASN A 192 12.11 -14.05 4.44
N SER A 193 12.80 -14.30 5.56
CA SER A 193 14.21 -13.93 5.73
C SER A 193 15.13 -14.54 4.69
N ASN A 194 14.86 -15.78 4.26
CA ASN A 194 15.65 -16.45 3.25
C ASN A 194 15.62 -15.69 1.92
N TRP A 195 14.45 -15.21 1.50
CA TRP A 195 14.32 -14.41 0.29
C TRP A 195 15.09 -13.09 0.40
N TRP A 196 14.87 -12.33 1.45
CA TRP A 196 15.43 -10.98 1.56
C TRP A 196 16.92 -10.97 1.75
N ASN A 197 17.48 -11.92 2.52
CA ASN A 197 18.92 -12.02 2.75
C ASN A 197 19.69 -12.56 1.53
N GLU A 198 19.04 -13.35 0.68
CA GLU A 198 19.65 -13.84 -0.56
C GLU A 198 19.65 -12.79 -1.68
N ILE A 199 18.60 -11.94 -1.75
CA ILE A 199 18.44 -11.00 -2.85
C ILE A 199 19.08 -9.64 -2.56
N ILE A 200 19.23 -9.24 -1.28
CA ILE A 200 19.84 -7.99 -0.86
C ILE A 200 20.93 -8.27 0.17
N ASN A 201 22.15 -7.96 -0.18
CA ASN A 201 23.27 -8.06 0.76
C ASN A 201 23.41 -6.76 1.55
N TRP A 202 22.66 -6.67 2.67
CA TRP A 202 22.65 -5.52 3.57
C TRP A 202 24.01 -5.24 4.20
N ASP A 203 24.74 -6.30 4.59
CA ASP A 203 26.06 -6.19 5.19
C ASP A 203 27.07 -5.57 4.20
N LEU A 204 27.03 -5.99 2.94
CA LEU A 204 27.88 -5.41 1.91
C LEU A 204 27.59 -3.92 1.69
N MET A 205 26.33 -3.50 1.79
CA MET A 205 25.95 -2.09 1.67
C MET A 205 26.50 -1.28 2.84
N LEU A 206 26.44 -1.83 4.06
CA LEU A 206 27.04 -1.23 5.27
C LEU A 206 28.56 -1.14 5.17
N GLU A 207 29.24 -2.24 4.82
CA GLU A 207 30.71 -2.32 4.69
C GLU A 207 31.24 -1.29 3.68
N ASN A 208 30.50 -1.08 2.57
CA ASN A 208 30.87 -0.11 1.56
C ASN A 208 30.40 1.32 1.86
N GLY A 209 29.71 1.55 2.98
CA GLY A 209 29.23 2.86 3.38
C GLY A 209 28.17 3.46 2.46
N THR A 210 27.45 2.62 1.72
CA THR A 210 26.34 3.07 0.86
C THR A 210 25.05 3.29 1.64
N ILE A 211 24.95 2.65 2.82
CA ILE A 211 23.93 2.90 3.83
C ILE A 211 24.62 3.01 5.21
N SER A 212 23.94 3.59 6.19
CA SER A 212 24.39 3.70 7.56
C SER A 212 23.81 2.58 8.45
N ALA A 213 24.41 2.36 9.63
CA ALA A 213 23.90 1.42 10.62
C ALA A 213 22.47 1.78 11.09
N ASP A 214 22.11 3.06 11.09
CA ASP A 214 20.76 3.50 11.46
C ASP A 214 19.71 3.11 10.40
N ASP A 215 20.12 2.98 9.14
CA ASP A 215 19.20 2.68 8.02
C ASP A 215 18.64 1.24 8.09
N ILE A 216 19.36 0.33 8.74
CA ILE A 216 18.89 -1.05 8.98
C ILE A 216 17.70 -1.09 9.93
N ASN A 217 17.53 -0.08 10.78
CA ASN A 217 16.41 -0.01 11.73
C ASN A 217 15.09 0.46 11.09
N PHE A 218 15.07 0.75 9.78
CA PHE A 218 13.83 1.12 9.08
C PHE A 218 12.91 -0.05 8.81
N PHE A 219 13.40 -1.28 8.88
CA PHE A 219 12.62 -2.48 8.61
C PHE A 219 12.90 -3.61 9.61
N GLU A 220 11.95 -4.52 9.71
CA GLU A 220 12.06 -5.78 10.45
C GLU A 220 11.82 -6.94 9.50
N ILE A 221 12.54 -8.05 9.66
CA ILE A 221 12.37 -9.28 8.86
C ILE A 221 11.74 -10.35 9.74
N HIS A 222 10.69 -11.00 9.25
CA HIS A 222 9.91 -11.99 9.96
C HIS A 222 9.74 -13.28 9.16
N ASP A 223 9.75 -14.40 9.88
CA ASP A 223 9.43 -15.74 9.38
C ASP A 223 8.26 -16.38 10.14
N ASP A 224 7.79 -15.71 11.21
CA ASP A 224 6.64 -16.13 12.01
C ASP A 224 5.50 -15.14 11.84
N LEU A 225 4.33 -15.66 11.45
CA LEU A 225 3.14 -14.86 11.17
C LEU A 225 2.54 -14.24 12.44
N ASP A 226 2.56 -14.96 13.56
CA ASP A 226 1.99 -14.48 14.82
C ASP A 226 2.85 -13.34 15.39
N GLU A 227 4.18 -13.46 15.32
CA GLU A 227 5.11 -12.41 15.72
C GLU A 227 4.94 -11.17 14.83
N MET A 228 4.91 -11.32 13.51
CA MET A 228 4.73 -10.22 12.56
C MET A 228 3.38 -9.51 12.77
N CYS A 229 2.30 -10.25 12.88
CA CYS A 229 0.96 -9.72 13.13
C CYS A 229 0.92 -8.92 14.43
N THR A 230 1.52 -9.46 15.51
CA THR A 230 1.59 -8.80 16.81
C THR A 230 2.40 -7.51 16.75
N ALA A 231 3.56 -7.50 16.09
CA ALA A 231 4.38 -6.32 15.90
C ALA A 231 3.62 -5.20 15.18
N ILE A 232 2.95 -5.54 14.07
CA ILE A 232 2.14 -4.58 13.29
C ILE A 232 1.00 -4.02 14.14
N ILE A 233 0.21 -4.87 14.80
CA ILE A 233 -0.93 -4.42 15.62
C ILE A 233 -0.45 -3.54 16.77
N THR A 234 0.64 -3.91 17.45
CA THR A 234 1.22 -3.12 18.55
C THR A 234 1.60 -1.71 18.09
N HIS A 235 2.24 -1.60 16.92
CA HIS A 235 2.56 -0.31 16.33
C HIS A 235 1.30 0.49 16.00
N LEU A 236 0.34 -0.11 15.31
CA LEU A 236 -0.87 0.57 14.83
C LEU A 236 -1.80 1.00 15.97
N ALA A 237 -1.91 0.20 17.04
CA ALA A 237 -2.70 0.53 18.22
C ALA A 237 -2.14 1.74 18.99
N GLY A 238 -0.82 1.96 18.94
CA GLY A 238 -0.17 3.13 19.53
C GLY A 238 -0.35 4.44 18.75
N LEU A 239 -0.91 4.39 17.55
CA LEU A 239 -1.09 5.59 16.73
C LEU A 239 -2.31 6.39 17.20
N PRO A 240 -2.18 7.73 17.32
CA PRO A 240 -3.34 8.59 17.56
C PRO A 240 -4.35 8.45 16.42
N ASP A 241 -5.63 8.65 16.70
CA ASP A 241 -6.63 8.77 15.64
C ASP A 241 -6.23 9.91 14.71
N ALA A 242 -6.15 9.60 13.41
CA ALA A 242 -5.85 10.62 12.45
C ALA A 242 -6.97 11.68 12.50
N PRO A 243 -6.65 12.98 12.70
CA PRO A 243 -7.64 14.00 12.44
C PRO A 243 -8.10 13.84 11.00
N ALA A 244 -9.41 14.08 10.76
CA ALA A 244 -9.89 14.18 9.40
C ALA A 244 -8.97 15.12 8.62
N PRO A 245 -8.56 14.81 7.38
CA PRO A 245 -7.70 15.69 6.61
C PRO A 245 -8.33 17.09 6.59
N ALA A 246 -7.51 18.09 6.88
CA ALA A 246 -7.96 19.49 6.87
C ALA A 246 -8.56 19.80 5.50
N PRO A 247 -9.67 20.55 5.44
CA PRO A 247 -10.35 20.90 4.21
C PRO A 247 -9.45 21.63 3.22
#